data_f38e07ba8638825118d3ee09490f23c5
#
_entry.id   f38e07ba8638825118d3ee09490f23c5
#
_cell.length_a   1.000
_cell.length_b   1.000
_cell.length_c   1.000
_cell.angle_alpha   90.00
_cell.angle_beta   90.00
_cell.angle_gamma   90.00
#
_symmetry.space_group_name_H-M   'P 1'
#
loop_
_entity.id
_entity.type
_entity.pdbx_description
1 polymer ?
#
loop_
_entity_poly.entity_id
_entity_poly.type
_entity_poly.pdbx_seq_one_letter_code
_entity_poly.pdbx_strand_id
1 'polypeptide(L)'
;VMGSKKLKAVAALGTVNLDGVDAETIREMARRKAQEVREGEGELSKWGTAGGPMEDGLLEGNLPVRNFRDGEFPELSGLEYVMDKIGIGMEGCWACAVRCKKVVQAETDSYKVDADYGGPEYETIGSLGSTCGVSDIVAVSRGSQLCNAYSLDVIGTGVIIAFAMECYENGLLTPEDTDGIDLRFGNGDAMIEMVEKIARREGLGDLLAEGLAPAAAKIGRGAEMFAMHTKNQAFPMHEPRLK
;
A
#
# COMPACT_ATOMS: atom_id res chain seq x y z
N VAL A 1 18.52 -5.75 -3.06
CA VAL A 1 19.99 -5.64 -3.16
C VAL A 1 20.64 -5.66 -1.78
N MET A 2 20.18 -4.86 -0.83
CA MET A 2 20.72 -4.84 0.54
C MET A 2 20.57 -6.19 1.24
N GLY A 3 19.38 -6.79 1.15
CA GLY A 3 19.09 -8.09 1.77
C GLY A 3 19.99 -9.20 1.25
N SER A 4 20.25 -9.29 -0.06
CA SER A 4 21.17 -10.26 -0.66
C SER A 4 22.61 -10.10 -0.16
N LYS A 5 22.97 -8.94 0.35
CA LYS A 5 24.26 -8.62 0.96
C LYS A 5 24.27 -8.76 2.48
N LYS A 6 23.14 -9.19 3.07
CA LYS A 6 22.95 -9.25 4.54
C LYS A 6 23.19 -7.89 5.21
N LEU A 7 22.93 -6.80 4.48
CA LEU A 7 23.10 -5.42 4.94
C LEU A 7 21.71 -4.86 5.31
N LYS A 8 21.50 -4.55 6.58
CA LYS A 8 20.22 -4.08 7.10
C LYS A 8 20.06 -2.57 6.97
N ALA A 9 21.11 -1.81 7.21
CA ALA A 9 21.09 -0.35 7.18
C ALA A 9 22.47 0.22 6.88
N VAL A 10 22.48 1.43 6.34
CA VAL A 10 23.66 2.29 6.23
C VAL A 10 23.33 3.61 6.87
N ALA A 11 24.18 4.09 7.76
CA ALA A 11 24.07 5.41 8.36
C ALA A 11 25.30 6.26 8.03
N ALA A 12 25.11 7.55 7.81
CA ALA A 12 26.18 8.50 7.57
C ALA A 12 25.96 9.77 8.39
N LEU A 13 27.03 10.27 9.01
CA LEU A 13 27.07 11.57 9.65
C LEU A 13 27.81 12.55 8.75
N GLY A 14 27.06 13.47 8.14
CA GLY A 14 27.64 14.54 7.31
C GLY A 14 28.28 15.62 8.17
N THR A 15 29.55 15.92 7.90
CA THR A 15 30.30 16.99 8.59
C THR A 15 30.74 18.11 7.65
N VAL A 16 30.45 17.98 6.35
CA VAL A 16 30.85 18.94 5.32
C VAL A 16 29.72 19.92 5.05
N ASN A 17 30.00 21.21 5.12
CA ASN A 17 29.10 22.26 4.66
C ASN A 17 29.13 22.33 3.11
N LEU A 18 28.02 22.71 2.52
CA LEU A 18 27.91 22.94 1.08
C LEU A 18 28.52 24.32 0.77
N ASP A 19 29.85 24.40 0.73
CA ASP A 19 30.56 25.62 0.40
C ASP A 19 30.30 25.99 -1.07
N GLY A 20 30.13 27.28 -1.34
CA GLY A 20 29.80 27.81 -2.68
C GLY A 20 28.32 27.83 -3.05
N VAL A 21 27.45 27.33 -2.18
CA VAL A 21 25.99 27.47 -2.32
C VAL A 21 25.55 28.71 -1.53
N ASP A 22 24.69 29.56 -2.10
CA ASP A 22 24.06 30.66 -1.38
C ASP A 22 23.04 30.13 -0.38
N ALA A 23 23.54 29.72 0.77
CA ALA A 23 22.78 29.10 1.84
C ALA A 23 21.74 30.05 2.45
N GLU A 24 21.96 31.35 2.38
CA GLU A 24 21.03 32.36 2.93
C GLU A 24 19.79 32.47 2.03
N THR A 25 19.98 32.65 0.74
CA THR A 25 18.89 32.68 -0.24
C THR A 25 18.09 31.36 -0.24
N ILE A 26 18.75 30.20 -0.16
CA ILE A 26 18.06 28.90 -0.08
C ILE A 26 17.21 28.79 1.19
N ARG A 27 17.72 29.23 2.35
CA ARG A 27 16.94 29.20 3.60
C ARG A 27 15.74 30.16 3.54
N GLU A 28 15.90 31.34 2.95
CA GLU A 28 14.81 32.28 2.77
C GLU A 28 13.72 31.71 1.84
N MET A 29 14.11 31.15 0.71
CA MET A 29 13.18 30.48 -0.19
C MET A 29 12.46 29.31 0.49
N ALA A 30 13.16 28.50 1.25
CA ALA A 30 12.58 27.38 1.99
C ALA A 30 11.57 27.84 3.05
N ARG A 31 11.88 28.93 3.79
CA ARG A 31 10.95 29.49 4.79
C ARG A 31 9.69 30.04 4.13
N ARG A 32 9.84 30.79 3.04
CA ARG A 32 8.71 31.34 2.28
C ARG A 32 7.82 30.21 1.76
N LYS A 33 8.41 29.17 1.15
CA LYS A 33 7.66 28.04 0.63
C LYS A 33 6.96 27.24 1.70
N ALA A 34 7.60 27.04 2.84
CA ALA A 34 6.98 26.38 3.98
C ALA A 34 5.81 27.19 4.57
N GLN A 35 5.87 28.52 4.51
CA GLN A 35 4.77 29.39 4.91
C GLN A 35 3.61 29.31 3.92
N GLU A 36 3.87 29.43 2.63
CA GLU A 36 2.87 29.28 1.57
C GLU A 36 2.10 27.94 1.68
N VAL A 37 2.82 26.84 1.94
CA VAL A 37 2.20 25.52 2.12
C VAL A 37 1.30 25.48 3.35
N ARG A 38 1.72 26.07 4.46
CA ARG A 38 0.90 26.09 5.70
C ARG A 38 -0.35 26.98 5.57
N GLU A 39 -0.21 28.12 4.88
CA GLU A 39 -1.32 29.07 4.65
C GLU A 39 -2.32 28.55 3.60
N GLY A 40 -1.87 27.67 2.70
CA GLY A 40 -2.71 27.09 1.65
C GLY A 40 -3.72 26.05 2.12
N GLU A 41 -3.70 25.65 3.39
CA GLU A 41 -4.63 24.66 4.02
C GLU A 41 -4.91 23.42 3.14
N GLY A 42 -3.88 22.86 2.50
CA GLY A 42 -4.04 21.81 1.50
C GLY A 42 -4.63 20.52 2.12
N GLU A 43 -5.49 19.85 1.36
CA GLU A 43 -6.11 18.57 1.73
C GLU A 43 -5.08 17.50 2.11
N LEU A 44 -3.93 17.50 1.43
CA LEU A 44 -2.82 16.58 1.76
C LEU A 44 -2.31 16.74 3.19
N SER A 45 -2.34 17.96 3.75
CA SER A 45 -1.92 18.17 5.14
C SER A 45 -2.98 17.71 6.15
N LYS A 46 -4.24 17.62 5.74
CA LYS A 46 -5.37 17.21 6.58
C LYS A 46 -5.63 15.71 6.49
N TRP A 47 -5.68 15.18 5.28
CA TRP A 47 -6.15 13.84 5.00
C TRP A 47 -5.08 12.90 4.43
N GLY A 48 -3.91 13.45 4.06
CA GLY A 48 -2.87 12.71 3.37
C GLY A 48 -3.30 12.27 1.97
N THR A 49 -2.59 11.31 1.41
CA THR A 49 -2.86 10.77 0.05
C THR A 49 -4.15 9.95 -0.03
N ALA A 50 -4.69 9.51 1.09
CA ALA A 50 -5.97 8.80 1.17
C ALA A 50 -7.19 9.72 1.29
N GLY A 51 -7.01 11.04 1.20
CA GLY A 51 -8.07 12.03 1.09
C GLY A 51 -8.48 12.30 -0.35
N GLY A 52 -8.32 13.56 -0.82
CA GLY A 52 -8.69 13.97 -2.18
C GLY A 52 -8.24 13.04 -3.30
N PRO A 53 -6.95 12.62 -3.37
CA PRO A 53 -6.49 11.69 -4.40
C PRO A 53 -7.24 10.35 -4.43
N MET A 54 -7.69 9.85 -3.29
CA MET A 54 -8.51 8.63 -3.23
C MET A 54 -9.92 8.87 -3.75
N GLU A 55 -10.55 9.97 -3.33
CA GLU A 55 -11.88 10.36 -3.79
C GLU A 55 -11.92 10.60 -5.30
N ASP A 56 -10.95 11.37 -5.81
CA ASP A 56 -10.81 11.62 -7.25
C ASP A 56 -10.58 10.31 -8.01
N GLY A 57 -9.72 9.44 -7.50
CA GLY A 57 -9.45 8.13 -8.10
C GLY A 57 -10.68 7.23 -8.20
N LEU A 58 -11.57 7.27 -7.21
CA LEU A 58 -12.84 6.55 -7.22
C LEU A 58 -13.82 7.16 -8.24
N LEU A 59 -13.99 8.48 -8.22
CA LEU A 59 -14.92 9.20 -9.10
C LEU A 59 -14.53 9.07 -10.57
N GLU A 60 -13.24 9.10 -10.88
CA GLU A 60 -12.72 9.01 -12.23
C GLU A 60 -12.54 7.57 -12.74
N GLY A 61 -12.71 6.57 -11.88
CA GLY A 61 -12.44 5.16 -12.19
C GLY A 61 -10.95 4.84 -12.33
N ASN A 62 -10.09 5.68 -11.74
CA ASN A 62 -8.63 5.49 -11.75
C ASN A 62 -8.13 4.52 -10.68
N LEU A 63 -8.90 4.35 -9.59
CA LEU A 63 -8.56 3.40 -8.53
C LEU A 63 -8.93 1.97 -8.97
N PRO A 64 -7.97 1.04 -9.08
CA PRO A 64 -8.27 -0.33 -9.45
C PRO A 64 -9.02 -1.07 -8.33
N VAL A 65 -9.96 -1.93 -8.74
CA VAL A 65 -10.79 -2.72 -7.83
C VAL A 65 -10.76 -4.18 -8.25
N ARG A 66 -10.70 -5.10 -7.29
CA ARG A 66 -10.65 -6.55 -7.48
C ARG A 66 -9.76 -6.96 -8.65
N ASN A 67 -8.47 -6.82 -8.45
CA ASN A 67 -7.42 -7.13 -9.44
C ASN A 67 -7.60 -6.40 -10.79
N PHE A 68 -7.95 -5.11 -10.77
CA PHE A 68 -8.19 -4.26 -11.96
C PHE A 68 -9.40 -4.68 -12.81
N ARG A 69 -10.30 -5.50 -12.27
CA ARG A 69 -11.50 -5.97 -12.96
C ARG A 69 -12.65 -4.98 -12.90
N ASP A 70 -12.89 -4.43 -11.73
CA ASP A 70 -14.03 -3.55 -11.47
C ASP A 70 -13.57 -2.07 -11.34
N GLY A 71 -14.47 -1.12 -11.55
CA GLY A 71 -14.17 0.32 -11.53
C GLY A 71 -14.82 1.09 -10.37
N GLU A 72 -15.63 0.42 -9.52
CA GLU A 72 -16.37 1.06 -8.43
C GLU A 72 -16.14 0.35 -7.11
N PHE A 73 -15.86 1.12 -6.04
CA PHE A 73 -15.71 0.62 -4.68
C PHE A 73 -16.16 1.69 -3.67
N PRO A 74 -17.47 1.96 -3.57
CA PRO A 74 -18.02 3.05 -2.77
C PRO A 74 -17.74 2.92 -1.27
N GLU A 75 -17.40 1.73 -0.79
CA GLU A 75 -17.08 1.47 0.62
C GLU A 75 -15.80 2.16 1.09
N LEU A 76 -14.96 2.61 0.18
CA LEU A 76 -13.74 3.37 0.47
C LEU A 76 -13.89 4.87 0.20
N SER A 77 -15.07 5.35 -0.18
CA SER A 77 -15.29 6.76 -0.47
C SER A 77 -15.28 7.64 0.79
N GLY A 78 -14.90 8.90 0.60
CA GLY A 78 -14.87 9.92 1.62
C GLY A 78 -13.46 10.41 1.98
N LEU A 79 -13.29 11.73 1.92
CA LEU A 79 -12.01 12.41 2.22
C LEU A 79 -11.45 12.04 3.59
N GLU A 80 -12.32 11.82 4.56
CA GLU A 80 -12.00 11.61 5.96
C GLU A 80 -11.94 10.13 6.34
N TYR A 81 -12.18 9.23 5.39
CA TYR A 81 -12.40 7.81 5.63
C TYR A 81 -11.41 7.16 6.60
N VAL A 82 -10.11 7.42 6.45
CA VAL A 82 -9.07 6.85 7.32
C VAL A 82 -9.02 7.61 8.64
N MET A 83 -8.99 8.95 8.57
CA MET A 83 -8.75 9.79 9.75
C MET A 83 -9.91 9.75 10.73
N ASP A 84 -11.15 9.72 10.26
CA ASP A 84 -12.34 9.65 11.12
C ASP A 84 -12.45 8.32 11.88
N LYS A 85 -11.98 7.23 11.26
CA LYS A 85 -12.14 5.90 11.86
C LYS A 85 -11.00 5.55 12.83
N ILE A 86 -9.77 5.82 12.45
CA ILE A 86 -8.59 5.33 13.17
C ILE A 86 -7.44 6.33 13.25
N GLY A 87 -7.60 7.55 12.70
CA GLY A 87 -6.57 8.58 12.68
C GLY A 87 -6.34 9.20 14.06
N ILE A 88 -5.09 9.38 14.45
CA ILE A 88 -4.69 10.05 15.70
C ILE A 88 -3.78 11.25 15.47
N GLY A 89 -3.32 11.49 14.24
CA GLY A 89 -2.48 12.63 13.90
C GLY A 89 -1.87 12.57 12.52
N MET A 90 -1.09 13.60 12.20
CA MET A 90 -0.34 13.72 10.93
C MET A 90 1.13 13.95 11.20
N GLU A 91 1.97 13.26 10.46
CA GLU A 91 3.43 13.41 10.47
C GLU A 91 3.96 13.81 9.10
N GLY A 92 5.23 14.17 9.05
CA GLY A 92 5.92 14.52 7.82
C GLY A 92 7.29 13.88 7.71
N CYS A 93 7.80 13.80 6.50
CA CYS A 93 9.21 13.54 6.26
C CYS A 93 10.05 14.68 6.83
N TRP A 94 11.35 14.43 7.05
CA TRP A 94 12.25 15.43 7.59
C TRP A 94 12.21 16.75 6.79
N ALA A 95 12.00 17.86 7.48
CA ALA A 95 11.88 19.22 6.93
C ALA A 95 10.72 19.43 5.91
N CYS A 96 9.77 18.52 5.79
CA CYS A 96 8.61 18.68 4.91
C CYS A 96 7.52 19.52 5.56
N ALA A 97 7.09 20.60 4.89
CA ALA A 97 6.04 21.49 5.38
C ALA A 97 4.63 20.90 5.20
N VAL A 98 4.43 20.00 4.23
CA VAL A 98 3.12 19.41 3.90
C VAL A 98 2.64 18.44 4.98
N ARG A 99 3.52 17.59 5.51
CA ARG A 99 3.20 16.64 6.59
C ARG A 99 2.01 15.73 6.26
N CYS A 100 2.05 15.08 5.10
CA CYS A 100 0.94 14.28 4.57
C CYS A 100 0.85 12.84 5.12
N LYS A 101 1.78 12.42 5.99
CA LYS A 101 1.77 11.07 6.55
C LYS A 101 0.76 10.96 7.70
N LYS A 102 -0.22 10.10 7.52
CA LYS A 102 -1.17 9.78 8.59
C LYS A 102 -0.51 8.96 9.70
N VAL A 103 -0.94 9.18 10.92
CA VAL A 103 -0.67 8.32 12.05
C VAL A 103 -1.99 7.72 12.50
N VAL A 104 -2.06 6.40 12.51
CA VAL A 104 -3.28 5.66 12.85
C VAL A 104 -3.04 4.71 14.01
N GLN A 105 -4.09 4.46 14.79
CA GLN A 105 -4.07 3.47 15.86
C GLN A 105 -5.44 2.81 15.97
N ALA A 106 -5.47 1.50 16.09
CA ALA A 106 -6.69 0.75 16.33
C ALA A 106 -6.39 -0.53 17.13
N GLU A 107 -7.37 -0.96 17.89
CA GLU A 107 -7.35 -2.25 18.58
C GLU A 107 -8.74 -2.87 18.50
N THR A 108 -8.79 -4.09 17.99
CA THR A 108 -10.00 -4.91 17.88
C THR A 108 -9.71 -6.27 18.51
N ASP A 109 -10.71 -7.13 18.61
CA ASP A 109 -10.50 -8.49 19.10
C ASP A 109 -9.51 -9.30 18.23
N SER A 110 -9.40 -8.96 16.94
CA SER A 110 -8.56 -9.66 15.97
C SER A 110 -7.24 -8.97 15.67
N TYR A 111 -7.20 -7.63 15.67
CA TYR A 111 -6.06 -6.85 15.19
C TYR A 111 -5.65 -5.74 16.12
N LYS A 112 -4.33 -5.52 16.16
CA LYS A 112 -3.73 -4.33 16.75
C LYS A 112 -2.93 -3.59 15.68
N VAL A 113 -3.24 -2.31 15.48
CA VAL A 113 -2.53 -1.37 14.62
C VAL A 113 -1.76 -0.40 15.49
N ASP A 114 -0.45 -0.39 15.34
CA ASP A 114 0.46 0.40 16.14
C ASP A 114 0.83 1.71 15.42
N ALA A 115 0.72 2.81 16.11
CA ALA A 115 1.01 4.15 15.60
C ALA A 115 2.45 4.33 15.07
N ASP A 116 3.41 3.56 15.59
CA ASP A 116 4.82 3.63 15.16
C ASP A 116 5.01 3.27 13.68
N TYR A 117 4.05 2.58 13.06
CA TYR A 117 4.08 2.24 11.64
C TYR A 117 3.40 3.27 10.73
N GLY A 118 2.90 4.37 11.30
CA GLY A 118 2.16 5.39 10.55
C GLY A 118 0.77 4.94 10.13
N GLY A 119 0.30 5.40 8.97
CA GLY A 119 -1.01 5.05 8.43
C GLY A 119 -0.93 4.67 6.94
N PRO A 120 -1.98 4.03 6.41
CA PRO A 120 -2.01 3.60 5.03
C PRO A 120 -2.07 4.82 4.08
N GLU A 121 -1.24 4.82 3.06
CA GLU A 121 -1.24 5.79 1.97
C GLU A 121 -2.21 5.35 0.84
N TYR A 122 -2.43 6.20 -0.15
CA TYR A 122 -3.25 5.89 -1.33
C TYR A 122 -2.90 4.52 -1.94
N GLU A 123 -1.62 4.30 -2.22
CA GLU A 123 -1.14 3.04 -2.79
C GLU A 123 -1.42 1.83 -1.89
N THR A 124 -1.36 2.02 -0.58
CA THR A 124 -1.66 0.96 0.39
C THR A 124 -3.14 0.60 0.41
N ILE A 125 -4.01 1.62 0.45
CA ILE A 125 -5.46 1.43 0.45
C ILE A 125 -5.91 0.85 -0.90
N GLY A 126 -5.30 1.30 -1.99
CA GLY A 126 -5.54 0.73 -3.30
C GLY A 126 -5.12 -0.74 -3.38
N SER A 127 -3.91 -1.08 -2.96
CA SER A 127 -3.37 -2.43 -3.15
C SER A 127 -3.95 -3.47 -2.18
N LEU A 128 -3.99 -3.20 -0.87
CA LEU A 128 -4.53 -4.12 0.13
C LEU A 128 -6.04 -3.95 0.33
N GLY A 129 -6.59 -2.78 -0.01
CA GLY A 129 -8.02 -2.48 0.07
C GLY A 129 -8.74 -2.80 -1.24
N SER A 130 -8.96 -1.81 -2.11
CA SER A 130 -9.83 -1.95 -3.29
C SER A 130 -9.41 -3.09 -4.22
N THR A 131 -8.11 -3.27 -4.49
CA THR A 131 -7.63 -4.34 -5.37
C THR A 131 -7.87 -5.73 -4.78
N CYS A 132 -7.83 -5.88 -3.44
CA CYS A 132 -8.24 -7.10 -2.73
C CYS A 132 -9.75 -7.13 -2.39
N GLY A 133 -10.51 -6.09 -2.72
CA GLY A 133 -11.93 -5.98 -2.36
C GLY A 133 -12.19 -5.79 -0.86
N VAL A 134 -11.19 -5.41 -0.07
CA VAL A 134 -11.26 -5.26 1.38
C VAL A 134 -11.60 -3.81 1.74
N SER A 135 -12.74 -3.60 2.40
CA SER A 135 -13.20 -2.28 2.85
C SER A 135 -12.92 -2.00 4.34
N ASP A 136 -12.49 -2.98 5.10
CA ASP A 136 -12.10 -2.78 6.51
C ASP A 136 -10.75 -2.09 6.61
N ILE A 137 -10.77 -0.79 6.98
CA ILE A 137 -9.56 0.02 7.11
C ILE A 137 -8.63 -0.47 8.23
N VAL A 138 -9.14 -1.16 9.25
CA VAL A 138 -8.31 -1.74 10.31
C VAL A 138 -7.52 -2.92 9.75
N ALA A 139 -8.17 -3.80 8.98
CA ALA A 139 -7.51 -4.91 8.29
C ALA A 139 -6.45 -4.40 7.28
N VAL A 140 -6.79 -3.39 6.46
CA VAL A 140 -5.85 -2.75 5.51
C VAL A 140 -4.64 -2.16 6.26
N SER A 141 -4.87 -1.44 7.36
CA SER A 141 -3.81 -0.85 8.18
C SER A 141 -2.94 -1.91 8.85
N ARG A 142 -3.53 -3.02 9.27
CA ARG A 142 -2.78 -4.17 9.81
C ARG A 142 -1.90 -4.81 8.74
N GLY A 143 -2.42 -5.02 7.54
CA GLY A 143 -1.64 -5.50 6.39
C GLY A 143 -0.46 -4.56 6.05
N SER A 144 -0.71 -3.25 6.04
CA SER A 144 0.32 -2.21 5.87
C SER A 144 1.43 -2.31 6.92
N GLN A 145 1.05 -2.42 8.19
CA GLN A 145 1.99 -2.60 9.30
C GLN A 145 2.86 -3.84 9.12
N LEU A 146 2.28 -4.97 8.72
CA LEU A 146 3.02 -6.20 8.46
C LEU A 146 3.99 -6.05 7.29
N CYS A 147 3.56 -5.43 6.18
CA CYS A 147 4.46 -5.14 5.06
C CYS A 147 5.66 -4.29 5.51
N ASN A 148 5.43 -3.24 6.31
CA ASN A 148 6.50 -2.43 6.87
C ASN A 148 7.42 -3.22 7.80
N ALA A 149 6.87 -4.03 8.71
CA ALA A 149 7.63 -4.81 9.67
C ALA A 149 8.51 -5.88 8.99
N TYR A 150 8.00 -6.52 7.94
CA TYR A 150 8.71 -7.53 7.17
C TYR A 150 9.54 -6.95 6.00
N SER A 151 9.47 -5.63 5.78
CA SER A 151 10.13 -4.95 4.64
C SER A 151 9.66 -5.48 3.28
N LEU A 152 8.36 -5.74 3.14
CA LEU A 152 7.71 -6.09 1.89
C LEU A 152 7.28 -4.82 1.14
N ASP A 153 7.33 -4.85 -0.18
CA ASP A 153 6.66 -3.86 -1.02
C ASP A 153 5.14 -4.03 -0.92
N VAL A 154 4.45 -3.01 -0.42
CA VAL A 154 3.00 -3.08 -0.16
C VAL A 154 2.19 -3.20 -1.45
N ILE A 155 2.62 -2.53 -2.52
CA ILE A 155 1.94 -2.57 -3.81
C ILE A 155 2.02 -3.98 -4.40
N GLY A 156 3.23 -4.49 -4.55
CA GLY A 156 3.46 -5.85 -5.08
C GLY A 156 2.78 -6.92 -4.23
N THR A 157 2.79 -6.77 -2.90
CA THR A 157 2.12 -7.71 -1.98
C THR A 157 0.60 -7.69 -2.17
N GLY A 158 -0.03 -6.50 -2.25
CA GLY A 158 -1.47 -6.40 -2.47
C GLY A 158 -1.89 -6.94 -3.83
N VAL A 159 -1.18 -6.58 -4.90
CA VAL A 159 -1.50 -7.04 -6.27
C VAL A 159 -1.33 -8.55 -6.42
N ILE A 160 -0.29 -9.16 -5.84
CA ILE A 160 -0.11 -10.62 -5.91
C ILE A 160 -1.17 -11.38 -5.10
N ILE A 161 -1.64 -10.81 -3.97
CA ILE A 161 -2.75 -11.38 -3.21
C ILE A 161 -4.06 -11.28 -4.01
N ALA A 162 -4.34 -10.12 -4.59
CA ALA A 162 -5.52 -9.92 -5.45
C ALA A 162 -5.53 -10.87 -6.66
N PHE A 163 -4.38 -11.07 -7.30
CA PHE A 163 -4.19 -12.08 -8.35
C PHE A 163 -4.55 -13.50 -7.84
N ALA A 164 -4.07 -13.87 -6.65
CA ALA A 164 -4.38 -15.17 -6.06
C ALA A 164 -5.87 -15.29 -5.69
N MET A 165 -6.51 -14.21 -5.20
CA MET A 165 -7.96 -14.14 -4.97
C MET A 165 -8.75 -14.37 -6.25
N GLU A 166 -8.36 -13.77 -7.38
CA GLU A 166 -9.01 -13.97 -8.65
C GLU A 166 -8.80 -15.40 -9.18
N CYS A 167 -7.61 -15.95 -9.03
CA CYS A 167 -7.35 -17.36 -9.33
C CYS A 167 -8.22 -18.31 -8.48
N TYR A 168 -8.42 -18.00 -7.21
CA TYR A 168 -9.28 -18.77 -6.30
C TYR A 168 -10.76 -18.68 -6.71
N GLU A 169 -11.26 -17.48 -6.98
CA GLU A 169 -12.64 -17.25 -7.44
C GLU A 169 -12.95 -18.01 -8.76
N ASN A 170 -11.96 -18.12 -9.64
CA ASN A 170 -12.08 -18.83 -10.92
C ASN A 170 -11.72 -20.34 -10.84
N GLY A 171 -11.49 -20.88 -9.65
CA GLY A 171 -11.20 -22.29 -9.43
C GLY A 171 -9.83 -22.75 -9.96
N LEU A 172 -8.91 -21.82 -10.20
CA LEU A 172 -7.51 -22.13 -10.53
C LEU A 172 -6.68 -22.46 -9.27
N LEU A 173 -7.10 -21.94 -8.14
CA LEU A 173 -6.64 -22.33 -6.82
C LEU A 173 -7.80 -22.94 -6.03
N THR A 174 -7.54 -24.01 -5.30
CA THR A 174 -8.52 -24.71 -4.45
C THR A 174 -8.25 -24.42 -2.98
N PRO A 175 -9.15 -24.75 -2.05
CA PRO A 175 -8.87 -24.67 -0.62
C PRO A 175 -7.61 -25.42 -0.17
N GLU A 176 -7.29 -26.53 -0.84
CA GLU A 176 -6.08 -27.32 -0.58
C GLU A 176 -4.82 -26.54 -1.02
N ASP A 177 -4.88 -25.83 -2.16
CA ASP A 177 -3.77 -25.01 -2.66
C ASP A 177 -3.51 -23.79 -1.76
N THR A 178 -4.55 -23.31 -1.04
CA THR A 178 -4.46 -22.14 -0.15
C THR A 178 -4.24 -22.49 1.31
N ASP A 179 -3.90 -23.74 1.63
CA ASP A 179 -3.77 -24.24 3.01
C ASP A 179 -5.05 -24.06 3.86
N GLY A 180 -6.22 -24.13 3.22
CA GLY A 180 -7.53 -23.95 3.85
C GLY A 180 -7.96 -22.49 4.02
N ILE A 181 -7.19 -21.52 3.55
CA ILE A 181 -7.57 -20.09 3.58
C ILE A 181 -8.70 -19.86 2.57
N ASP A 182 -9.79 -19.23 3.02
CA ASP A 182 -10.87 -18.76 2.17
C ASP A 182 -10.45 -17.47 1.43
N LEU A 183 -9.70 -17.63 0.35
CA LEU A 183 -9.01 -16.54 -0.33
C LEU A 183 -9.93 -15.80 -1.33
N ARG A 184 -11.14 -15.43 -0.88
CA ARG A 184 -12.10 -14.65 -1.68
C ARG A 184 -11.83 -13.16 -1.55
N PHE A 185 -12.15 -12.40 -2.60
CA PHE A 185 -12.19 -10.94 -2.52
C PHE A 185 -13.05 -10.46 -1.33
N GLY A 186 -12.55 -9.45 -0.62
CA GLY A 186 -13.20 -8.87 0.55
C GLY A 186 -12.88 -9.54 1.89
N ASN A 187 -12.18 -10.68 1.88
CA ASN A 187 -11.77 -11.35 3.12
C ASN A 187 -10.49 -10.72 3.67
N GLY A 188 -10.64 -9.76 4.60
CA GLY A 188 -9.51 -9.07 5.24
C GLY A 188 -8.61 -10.00 6.06
N ASP A 189 -9.18 -10.99 6.74
CA ASP A 189 -8.42 -11.98 7.52
C ASP A 189 -7.51 -12.80 6.60
N ALA A 190 -8.05 -13.29 5.49
CA ALA A 190 -7.29 -14.03 4.48
C ALA A 190 -6.18 -13.17 3.85
N MET A 191 -6.44 -11.89 3.59
CA MET A 191 -5.44 -10.96 3.09
C MET A 191 -4.29 -10.80 4.08
N ILE A 192 -4.56 -10.61 5.36
CA ILE A 192 -3.54 -10.46 6.41
C ILE A 192 -2.72 -11.75 6.56
N GLU A 193 -3.39 -12.91 6.63
CA GLU A 193 -2.71 -14.20 6.72
C GLU A 193 -1.79 -14.43 5.51
N MET A 194 -2.23 -14.05 4.33
CA MET A 194 -1.42 -14.19 3.11
C MET A 194 -0.20 -13.26 3.11
N VAL A 195 -0.29 -12.04 3.66
CA VAL A 195 0.88 -11.17 3.86
C VAL A 195 1.93 -11.88 4.73
N GLU A 196 1.51 -12.52 5.84
CA GLU A 196 2.43 -13.25 6.71
C GLU A 196 3.04 -14.47 6.02
N LYS A 197 2.23 -15.25 5.29
CA LYS A 197 2.73 -16.41 4.52
C LYS A 197 3.74 -16.03 3.46
N ILE A 198 3.50 -14.93 2.73
CA ILE A 198 4.46 -14.37 1.75
C ILE A 198 5.77 -13.98 2.45
N ALA A 199 5.69 -13.27 3.57
CA ALA A 199 6.86 -12.83 4.33
C ALA A 199 7.72 -14.01 4.83
N ARG A 200 7.07 -15.08 5.27
CA ARG A 200 7.72 -16.28 5.83
C ARG A 200 8.04 -17.34 4.79
N ARG A 201 7.56 -17.17 3.56
CA ARG A 201 7.67 -18.15 2.48
C ARG A 201 7.06 -19.50 2.85
N GLU A 202 5.82 -19.49 3.33
CA GLU A 202 5.09 -20.66 3.77
C GLU A 202 3.93 -21.02 2.82
N GLY A 203 3.78 -22.28 2.47
CA GLY A 203 2.69 -22.78 1.63
C GLY A 203 2.55 -22.00 0.31
N LEU A 204 1.33 -21.55 -0.01
CA LEU A 204 1.07 -20.70 -1.19
C LEU A 204 1.91 -19.42 -1.15
N GLY A 205 2.19 -18.87 0.02
CA GLY A 205 2.98 -17.64 0.18
C GLY A 205 4.41 -17.76 -0.38
N ASP A 206 5.03 -18.94 -0.36
CA ASP A 206 6.35 -19.15 -0.97
C ASP A 206 6.30 -18.98 -2.50
N LEU A 207 5.25 -19.48 -3.14
CA LEU A 207 5.05 -19.29 -4.57
C LEU A 207 4.78 -17.81 -4.92
N LEU A 208 3.90 -17.15 -4.15
CA LEU A 208 3.53 -15.76 -4.40
C LEU A 208 4.73 -14.79 -4.17
N ALA A 209 5.64 -15.14 -3.27
CA ALA A 209 6.85 -14.36 -3.02
C ALA A 209 7.80 -14.27 -4.23
N GLU A 210 7.64 -15.11 -5.25
CA GLU A 210 8.42 -15.05 -6.50
C GLU A 210 7.90 -13.94 -7.47
N GLY A 211 6.73 -13.37 -7.20
CA GLY A 211 6.09 -12.35 -8.03
C GLY A 211 5.10 -12.90 -9.05
N LEU A 212 4.40 -11.97 -9.72
CA LEU A 212 3.23 -12.29 -10.56
C LEU A 212 3.53 -13.25 -11.71
N ALA A 213 4.55 -12.99 -12.51
CA ALA A 213 4.83 -13.82 -13.68
C ALA A 213 5.25 -15.25 -13.33
N PRO A 214 6.19 -15.47 -12.37
CA PRO A 214 6.53 -16.83 -11.94
C PRO A 214 5.36 -17.56 -11.26
N ALA A 215 4.57 -16.87 -10.44
CA ALA A 215 3.40 -17.45 -9.79
C ALA A 215 2.35 -17.89 -10.82
N ALA A 216 2.00 -17.03 -11.78
CA ALA A 216 1.05 -17.33 -12.84
C ALA A 216 1.51 -18.52 -13.69
N ALA A 217 2.77 -18.53 -14.11
CA ALA A 217 3.32 -19.65 -14.89
C ALA A 217 3.30 -20.97 -14.11
N LYS A 218 3.51 -20.95 -12.79
CA LYS A 218 3.48 -22.15 -11.95
C LYS A 218 2.06 -22.66 -11.70
N ILE A 219 1.10 -21.76 -11.48
CA ILE A 219 -0.33 -22.12 -11.36
C ILE A 219 -0.84 -22.67 -12.70
N GLY A 220 -0.43 -22.05 -13.83
CA GLY A 220 -0.83 -22.47 -15.17
C GLY A 220 -2.34 -22.30 -15.41
N ARG A 221 -2.90 -23.12 -16.28
CA ARG A 221 -4.35 -23.16 -16.56
C ARG A 221 -4.95 -21.82 -16.98
N GLY A 222 -4.14 -20.92 -17.54
CA GLY A 222 -4.57 -19.58 -17.97
C GLY A 222 -4.47 -18.51 -16.89
N ALA A 223 -3.84 -18.78 -15.74
CA ALA A 223 -3.65 -17.80 -14.66
C ALA A 223 -2.91 -16.53 -15.12
N GLU A 224 -2.13 -16.62 -16.20
CA GLU A 224 -1.43 -15.48 -16.80
C GLU A 224 -2.38 -14.35 -17.22
N MET A 225 -3.65 -14.66 -17.50
CA MET A 225 -4.66 -13.66 -17.86
C MET A 225 -5.00 -12.71 -16.70
N PHE A 226 -4.80 -13.15 -15.47
CA PHE A 226 -5.08 -12.39 -14.24
C PHE A 226 -3.84 -11.69 -13.68
N ALA A 227 -2.65 -11.94 -14.23
CA ALA A 227 -1.40 -11.40 -13.72
C ALA A 227 -1.16 -9.96 -14.21
N MET A 228 -1.53 -8.98 -13.40
CA MET A 228 -1.48 -7.54 -13.73
C MET A 228 -0.08 -6.96 -13.51
N HIS A 229 0.79 -7.08 -14.51
CA HIS A 229 2.18 -6.64 -14.42
C HIS A 229 2.79 -6.20 -15.74
N THR A 230 3.90 -5.46 -15.67
CA THR A 230 4.83 -5.22 -16.77
C THR A 230 6.23 -5.67 -16.35
N LYS A 231 6.83 -6.61 -17.08
CA LYS A 231 8.17 -7.17 -16.80
C LYS A 231 8.32 -7.69 -15.36
N ASN A 232 7.31 -8.36 -14.87
CA ASN A 232 7.17 -8.86 -13.48
C ASN A 232 7.10 -7.77 -12.40
N GLN A 233 6.90 -6.50 -12.77
CA GLN A 233 6.60 -5.42 -11.83
C GLN A 233 5.10 -5.20 -11.78
N ALA A 234 4.48 -5.33 -10.62
CA ALA A 234 3.07 -5.03 -10.39
C ALA A 234 2.73 -3.59 -10.80
N PHE A 235 1.51 -3.36 -11.28
CA PHE A 235 1.04 -2.00 -11.55
C PHE A 235 0.80 -1.23 -10.25
N PRO A 236 1.06 0.08 -10.23
CA PRO A 236 0.62 0.96 -9.13
C PRO A 236 -0.90 1.08 -9.14
N MET A 237 -1.46 1.69 -8.10
CA MET A 237 -2.91 1.81 -7.92
C MET A 237 -3.52 2.89 -8.81
N HIS A 238 -3.18 2.82 -10.08
CA HIS A 238 -3.70 3.65 -11.14
C HIS A 238 -4.13 2.78 -12.32
N GLU A 239 -5.35 2.99 -12.80
CA GLU A 239 -5.93 2.20 -13.88
C GLU A 239 -5.18 2.47 -15.21
N PRO A 240 -4.43 1.50 -15.75
CA PRO A 240 -3.58 1.75 -16.92
C PRO A 240 -4.37 1.96 -18.23
N ARG A 241 -5.67 1.66 -18.23
CA ARG A 241 -6.56 1.86 -19.38
C ARG A 241 -7.20 3.24 -19.40
N LEU A 242 -7.12 3.99 -18.27
CA LEU A 242 -7.61 5.36 -18.19
C LEU A 242 -6.68 6.29 -19.00
N LYS A 243 -7.30 7.22 -19.76
CA LYS A 243 -6.57 8.19 -20.58
C LYS A 243 -6.66 9.59 -19.99
#